data_b4fbff3494cfba43aead03317d3f99f6
#
_entry.id   b4fbff3494cfba43aead03317d3f99f6
#
_cell.length_a   1.000
_cell.length_b   1.000
_cell.length_c   1.000
_cell.angle_alpha   90.00
_cell.angle_beta   90.00
_cell.angle_gamma   90.00
#
_symmetry.space_group_name_H-M   'P 1'
#
loop_
_entity.id
_entity.type
_entity.pdbx_description
1 polymer ?
#
loop_
_entity_poly.entity_id
_entity_poly.type
_entity_poly.pdbx_seq_one_letter_code
_entity_poly.pdbx_strand_id
1 'polypeptide(L)'
;VAEILADKADVYTLLKIDEVSNLGAAKIRLRSLKAAVEEREANKAREAAAAKASQAAATKAVQGPKSTGFRKTGSTAPTPGRQILLDSTMAANPKLTKAMRAASKRAAERDLQAAVASKNGTSDGTTGVTNAKNAKKSGHNNATMSRYAHREKFVKDMKKNYTIVGPQMSPIHMSLVEAVIRSGGYKFDILKHASRGDVETGLKYVNNDACYPAIMVIGQLIGAIQEGKYDPDKVALAITQTGGMCRATNYFGLIRKALVDAGYPQIPVIAISTQGLEDNPGFKATLPLLHRAIKALILGDLLMKCLYRVRPYEVEKGSANKLYELWDTIVRETIEHHGYSKTAAKTPSIKKGYLPYNVLAKEIVKSFDALPLRDIPRKVRVGVVGEILVKYQPDANNHVVDVIESQDCEAVVPGIMEFMTTRPYITDWNEKNLGMGGNKKLYSLMRWGLDRYLNPVRAAIDLAHGKFSQDLPMPELVKKASEVTSVGVQAGEGWLLTAEILELIESGCPNVICAQP
;
A
#
# COMPACT_ATOMS: atom_id res chain seq x y z
N VAL A 1 15.74 -3.46 -3.70
CA VAL A 1 15.46 -2.34 -2.77
C VAL A 1 16.72 -1.99 -1.98
N ALA A 2 17.36 -2.95 -1.31
CA ALA A 2 18.57 -2.68 -0.52
C ALA A 2 19.71 -2.05 -1.33
N GLU A 3 19.99 -2.58 -2.54
CA GLU A 3 21.00 -2.02 -3.46
C GLU A 3 20.64 -0.60 -3.94
N ILE A 4 19.37 -0.34 -4.16
CA ILE A 4 18.86 0.96 -4.62
C ILE A 4 18.98 2.02 -3.52
N LEU A 5 18.81 1.63 -2.27
CA LEU A 5 18.83 2.53 -1.12
C LEU A 5 20.22 2.79 -0.56
N ALA A 6 21.23 1.95 -0.90
CA ALA A 6 22.57 2.04 -0.35
C ALA A 6 23.19 3.45 -0.46
N ASP A 7 22.92 4.15 -1.56
CA ASP A 7 23.46 5.48 -1.83
C ASP A 7 22.49 6.63 -1.43
N LYS A 8 21.22 6.32 -1.11
CA LYS A 8 20.17 7.34 -0.90
C LYS A 8 19.63 7.38 0.53
N ALA A 9 19.69 6.26 1.24
CA ALA A 9 19.23 6.17 2.61
C ALA A 9 20.39 6.18 3.61
N ASP A 10 20.27 6.99 4.62
CA ASP A 10 21.29 7.10 5.67
C ASP A 10 21.40 5.82 6.49
N VAL A 11 20.28 5.27 6.91
CA VAL A 11 20.16 3.98 7.61
C VAL A 11 18.87 3.31 7.18
N TYR A 12 18.89 2.04 6.84
CA TYR A 12 17.69 1.27 6.53
C TYR A 12 17.74 -0.13 7.15
N THR A 13 16.59 -0.73 7.37
CA THR A 13 16.47 -2.13 7.74
C THR A 13 15.38 -2.83 6.94
N LEU A 14 15.66 -4.06 6.52
CA LEU A 14 14.69 -4.92 5.84
C LEU A 14 13.98 -5.79 6.87
N LEU A 15 12.67 -5.67 6.95
CA LEU A 15 11.82 -6.52 7.76
C LEU A 15 10.99 -7.42 6.85
N LYS A 16 11.28 -8.72 6.86
CA LYS A 16 10.46 -9.73 6.22
C LYS A 16 9.34 -10.13 7.17
N ILE A 17 8.10 -10.05 6.72
CA ILE A 17 6.91 -10.44 7.47
C ILE A 17 6.27 -11.62 6.74
N ASP A 18 6.09 -12.72 7.44
CA ASP A 18 5.43 -13.93 6.96
C ASP A 18 4.70 -14.61 8.13
N GLU A 19 4.02 -15.73 7.89
CA GLU A 19 3.28 -16.45 8.92
C GLU A 19 4.13 -16.98 10.09
N VAL A 20 5.44 -17.03 9.91
CA VAL A 20 6.43 -17.49 10.91
C VAL A 20 7.13 -16.33 11.61
N SER A 21 6.99 -15.10 11.13
CA SER A 21 7.66 -13.94 11.70
C SER A 21 7.21 -13.67 13.13
N ASN A 22 8.16 -13.55 14.03
CA ASN A 22 7.87 -13.25 15.40
C ASN A 22 8.18 -11.77 15.72
N LEU A 23 7.35 -11.19 16.59
CA LEU A 23 7.44 -9.80 17.01
C LEU A 23 8.78 -9.47 17.71
N GLY A 24 9.44 -10.46 18.32
CA GLY A 24 10.74 -10.30 18.95
C GLY A 24 11.84 -9.89 17.97
N ALA A 25 11.89 -10.53 16.80
CA ALA A 25 12.87 -10.20 15.76
C ALA A 25 12.64 -8.77 15.21
N ALA A 26 11.39 -8.39 14.99
CA ALA A 26 11.03 -7.03 14.57
C ALA A 26 11.45 -5.97 15.60
N LYS A 27 11.19 -6.22 16.89
CA LYS A 27 11.62 -5.33 17.99
C LYS A 27 13.13 -5.18 18.08
N ILE A 28 13.89 -6.26 17.93
CA ILE A 28 15.37 -6.22 17.96
C ILE A 28 15.89 -5.37 16.80
N ARG A 29 15.38 -5.56 15.58
CA ARG A 29 15.80 -4.79 14.40
C ARG A 29 15.47 -3.30 14.53
N LEU A 30 14.28 -2.97 15.05
CA LEU A 30 13.90 -1.57 15.30
C LEU A 30 14.77 -0.91 16.37
N ARG A 31 15.13 -1.62 17.45
CA ARG A 31 16.06 -1.11 18.45
C ARG A 31 17.45 -0.87 17.88
N SER A 32 17.95 -1.79 17.06
CA SER A 32 19.24 -1.63 16.38
C SER A 32 19.20 -0.45 15.40
N LEU A 33 18.11 -0.28 14.65
CA LEU A 33 17.93 0.85 13.75
C LEU A 33 17.92 2.18 14.53
N LYS A 34 17.16 2.26 15.62
CA LYS A 34 17.10 3.44 16.49
C LYS A 34 18.48 3.80 17.02
N ALA A 35 19.22 2.83 17.58
CA ALA A 35 20.56 3.06 18.10
C ALA A 35 21.52 3.56 17.02
N ALA A 36 21.48 3.00 15.81
CA ALA A 36 22.33 3.44 14.70
C ALA A 36 22.01 4.87 14.25
N VAL A 37 20.71 5.27 14.26
CA VAL A 37 20.30 6.64 13.95
C VAL A 37 20.77 7.62 15.01
N GLU A 38 20.57 7.30 16.29
CA GLU A 38 21.01 8.14 17.42
C GLU A 38 22.54 8.34 17.42
N GLU A 39 23.31 7.29 17.16
CA GLU A 39 24.76 7.37 17.05
C GLU A 39 25.20 8.28 15.90
N ARG A 40 24.52 8.15 14.73
CA ARG A 40 24.83 9.00 13.58
C ARG A 40 24.49 10.47 13.81
N GLU A 41 23.36 10.77 14.44
CA GLU A 41 23.01 12.14 14.80
C GLU A 41 24.03 12.74 15.79
N ALA A 42 24.46 11.95 16.77
CA ALA A 42 25.50 12.35 17.70
C ALA A 42 26.84 12.63 16.98
N ASN A 43 27.21 11.81 15.99
CA ASN A 43 28.42 12.00 15.19
C ASN A 43 28.33 13.25 14.31
N LYS A 44 27.19 13.48 13.63
CA LYS A 44 26.94 14.73 12.86
C LYS A 44 27.03 15.97 13.75
N ALA A 45 26.49 15.91 14.97
CA ALA A 45 26.59 17.01 15.93
C ALA A 45 28.04 17.26 16.39
N ARG A 46 28.85 16.21 16.61
CA ARG A 46 30.28 16.30 16.92
C ARG A 46 31.08 16.90 15.77
N GLU A 47 30.83 16.46 14.53
CA GLU A 47 31.47 17.01 13.34
C GLU A 47 31.15 18.49 13.13
N ALA A 48 29.87 18.88 13.30
CA ALA A 48 29.44 20.27 13.22
C ALA A 48 30.09 21.15 14.33
N ALA A 49 30.21 20.62 15.54
CA ALA A 49 30.89 21.30 16.64
C ALA A 49 32.41 21.45 16.36
N ALA A 50 33.05 20.42 15.82
CA ALA A 50 34.47 20.47 15.42
C ALA A 50 34.70 21.47 14.27
N ALA A 51 33.81 21.51 13.27
CA ALA A 51 33.88 22.49 12.19
C ALA A 51 33.73 23.94 12.69
N LYS A 52 32.79 24.19 13.62
CA LYS A 52 32.64 25.51 14.27
C LYS A 52 33.88 25.88 15.08
N ALA A 53 34.46 24.93 15.81
CA ALA A 53 35.69 25.18 16.59
C ALA A 53 36.89 25.49 15.67
N SER A 54 37.02 24.78 14.54
CA SER A 54 38.04 25.08 13.52
C SER A 54 37.87 26.45 12.90
N GLN A 55 36.64 26.85 12.56
CA GLN A 55 36.34 28.19 12.04
C GLN A 55 36.66 29.29 13.08
N ALA A 56 36.32 29.07 14.35
CA ALA A 56 36.64 30.00 15.44
C ALA A 56 38.14 30.12 15.68
N ALA A 57 38.87 29.03 15.55
CA ALA A 57 40.33 29.03 15.63
C ALA A 57 40.99 29.76 14.44
N ALA A 58 40.48 29.55 13.22
CA ALA A 58 40.94 30.27 12.04
C ALA A 58 40.67 31.78 12.13
N THR A 59 39.50 32.20 12.65
CA THR A 59 39.14 33.59 12.86
C THR A 59 40.03 34.27 13.91
N LYS A 60 40.47 33.55 14.95
CA LYS A 60 41.43 34.05 15.97
C LYS A 60 42.86 34.13 15.41
N ALA A 61 43.26 33.26 14.49
CA ALA A 61 44.57 33.29 13.85
C ALA A 61 44.76 34.49 12.89
N VAL A 62 43.68 35.06 12.36
CA VAL A 62 43.71 36.26 11.47
C VAL A 62 43.92 37.56 12.28
N GLN A 63 43.82 37.55 13.59
CA GLN A 63 43.97 38.76 14.47
C GLN A 63 45.30 38.80 15.28
N GLY A 64 46.31 38.04 14.91
CA GLY A 64 47.66 38.08 15.54
C GLY A 64 48.66 38.92 14.74
N PRO A 65 49.70 39.53 15.35
CA PRO A 65 50.50 40.64 14.79
C PRO A 65 51.47 40.21 13.71
N LYS A 66 51.74 41.10 12.78
CA LYS A 66 52.76 41.04 11.74
C LYS A 66 54.16 40.89 12.36
N SER A 67 54.91 39.90 11.97
CA SER A 67 56.31 40.08 11.52
C SER A 67 57.06 38.78 11.25
N THR A 68 57.78 38.81 10.14
CA THR A 68 59.11 38.26 9.76
C THR A 68 59.31 36.79 9.61
N GLY A 69 59.65 36.40 8.36
CA GLY A 69 60.87 35.66 8.04
C GLY A 69 60.75 34.13 7.85
N PHE A 70 60.64 33.75 6.59
CA PHE A 70 61.40 32.70 5.91
C PHE A 70 61.89 31.45 6.66
N ARG A 71 61.35 30.29 6.37
CA ARG A 71 62.14 29.12 5.87
C ARG A 71 61.28 27.96 5.39
N LYS A 72 61.54 27.53 4.15
CA LYS A 72 61.02 26.29 3.55
C LYS A 72 61.70 25.09 4.23
N THR A 73 60.94 24.07 4.64
CA THR A 73 61.35 22.67 4.57
C THR A 73 60.15 21.74 4.55
N GLY A 74 60.11 20.90 3.55
CA GLY A 74 59.73 19.50 3.58
C GLY A 74 58.30 19.08 3.86
N SER A 75 57.58 18.84 2.80
CA SER A 75 56.38 18.02 2.68
C SER A 75 56.51 16.63 3.32
N THR A 76 55.53 16.25 4.17
CA THR A 76 55.00 14.89 4.19
C THR A 76 53.53 14.94 4.51
N ALA A 77 52.73 14.61 3.51
CA ALA A 77 51.29 14.44 3.64
C ALA A 77 50.98 13.14 4.41
N PRO A 78 49.94 13.12 5.25
CA PRO A 78 49.46 11.87 5.84
C PRO A 78 48.61 11.11 4.81
N THR A 79 48.85 9.81 4.73
CA THR A 79 48.18 8.83 3.88
C THR A 79 46.69 8.74 4.21
N PRO A 80 45.79 8.78 3.22
CA PRO A 80 44.37 8.54 3.46
C PRO A 80 44.10 7.08 3.82
N GLY A 81 43.18 6.88 4.74
CA GLY A 81 42.68 5.58 5.15
C GLY A 81 42.15 4.76 3.97
N ARG A 82 42.41 3.49 4.04
CA ARG A 82 42.10 2.44 3.07
C ARG A 82 40.59 2.40 2.79
N GLN A 83 40.17 2.99 1.68
CA GLN A 83 38.86 2.82 1.09
C GLN A 83 38.83 1.41 0.50
N ILE A 84 37.93 0.57 0.98
CA ILE A 84 37.63 -0.71 0.35
C ILE A 84 36.87 -0.38 -0.94
N LEU A 85 37.58 -0.37 -2.04
CA LEU A 85 37.01 -0.36 -3.39
C LEU A 85 36.30 -1.70 -3.58
N LEU A 86 34.97 -1.70 -3.47
CA LEU A 86 34.14 -2.71 -4.09
C LEU A 86 34.16 -2.46 -5.60
N ASP A 87 34.70 -3.44 -6.28
CA ASP A 87 35.09 -3.47 -7.67
C ASP A 87 33.91 -3.09 -8.61
N SER A 88 33.95 -1.89 -9.16
CA SER A 88 33.02 -1.40 -10.19
C SER A 88 33.27 -2.03 -11.58
N THR A 89 33.99 -3.12 -11.68
CA THR A 89 34.41 -3.76 -12.93
C THR A 89 33.32 -4.66 -13.57
N MET A 90 32.17 -4.90 -12.92
CA MET A 90 31.09 -5.69 -13.52
C MET A 90 30.23 -4.93 -14.55
N ALA A 91 30.22 -3.60 -14.53
CA ALA A 91 29.38 -2.79 -15.44
C ALA A 91 30.03 -2.53 -16.82
N ALA A 92 31.29 -2.85 -17.02
CA ALA A 92 32.05 -2.45 -18.22
C ALA A 92 32.63 -3.58 -19.05
N ASN A 93 32.06 -4.80 -19.02
CA ASN A 93 32.54 -5.89 -19.88
C ASN A 93 31.64 -6.05 -21.12
N PRO A 94 32.06 -5.51 -22.31
CA PRO A 94 31.27 -5.58 -23.54
C PRO A 94 30.99 -7.01 -24.03
N LYS A 95 31.85 -7.97 -23.66
CA LYS A 95 31.69 -9.39 -24.02
C LYS A 95 30.57 -10.05 -23.20
N LEU A 96 30.43 -9.69 -21.91
CA LEU A 96 29.36 -10.20 -21.05
C LEU A 96 27.99 -9.67 -21.48
N THR A 97 27.91 -8.39 -21.81
CA THR A 97 26.67 -7.75 -22.31
C THR A 97 26.24 -8.34 -23.67
N LYS A 98 27.20 -8.66 -24.53
CA LYS A 98 26.95 -9.31 -25.83
C LYS A 98 26.47 -10.76 -25.65
N ALA A 99 27.06 -11.49 -24.70
CA ALA A 99 26.66 -12.86 -24.37
C ALA A 99 25.25 -12.92 -23.77
N MET A 100 24.91 -11.99 -22.85
CA MET A 100 23.55 -11.90 -22.27
C MET A 100 22.49 -11.52 -23.32
N ARG A 101 22.78 -10.59 -24.23
CA ARG A 101 21.88 -10.26 -25.35
C ARG A 101 21.71 -11.44 -26.31
N ALA A 102 22.75 -12.21 -26.58
CA ALA A 102 22.67 -13.41 -27.40
C ALA A 102 21.85 -14.53 -26.72
N ALA A 103 21.97 -14.69 -25.41
CA ALA A 103 21.19 -15.65 -24.63
C ALA A 103 19.70 -15.28 -24.60
N SER A 104 19.38 -14.00 -24.37
CA SER A 104 18.00 -13.49 -24.41
C SER A 104 17.36 -13.65 -25.78
N LYS A 105 18.10 -13.38 -26.85
CA LYS A 105 17.61 -13.56 -28.23
C LYS A 105 17.31 -15.03 -28.54
N ARG A 106 18.18 -15.97 -28.11
CA ARG A 106 17.97 -17.42 -28.28
C ARG A 106 16.80 -17.96 -27.46
N ALA A 107 16.51 -17.37 -26.28
CA ALA A 107 15.34 -17.70 -25.49
C ALA A 107 14.05 -17.25 -26.22
N ALA A 108 14.01 -16.01 -26.69
CA ALA A 108 12.88 -15.48 -27.43
C ALA A 108 12.62 -16.24 -28.76
N GLU A 109 13.67 -16.67 -29.46
CA GLU A 109 13.56 -17.50 -30.68
C GLU A 109 13.01 -18.90 -30.39
N ARG A 110 13.38 -19.52 -29.26
CA ARG A 110 12.81 -20.80 -28.82
C ARG A 110 11.32 -20.70 -28.46
N ASP A 111 10.95 -19.63 -27.75
CA ASP A 111 9.55 -19.39 -27.37
C ASP A 111 8.67 -19.10 -28.60
N LEU A 112 9.23 -18.40 -29.59
CA LEU A 112 8.56 -18.15 -30.86
C LEU A 112 8.41 -19.44 -31.68
N GLN A 113 9.43 -20.31 -31.73
CA GLN A 113 9.36 -21.61 -32.41
C GLN A 113 8.37 -22.55 -31.73
N ALA A 114 8.29 -22.57 -30.39
CA ALA A 114 7.29 -23.32 -29.66
C ALA A 114 5.86 -22.82 -29.95
N ALA A 115 5.67 -21.49 -30.02
CA ALA A 115 4.38 -20.89 -30.38
C ALA A 115 3.96 -21.16 -31.84
N VAL A 116 4.91 -21.22 -32.78
CA VAL A 116 4.67 -21.55 -34.18
C VAL A 116 4.36 -23.03 -34.35
N ALA A 117 5.06 -23.92 -33.63
CA ALA A 117 4.80 -25.36 -33.63
C ALA A 117 3.39 -25.70 -33.09
N SER A 118 2.92 -24.94 -32.08
CA SER A 118 1.56 -25.09 -31.54
C SER A 118 0.45 -24.59 -32.48
N LYS A 119 0.75 -23.69 -33.42
CA LYS A 119 -0.19 -23.18 -34.44
C LYS A 119 -0.28 -24.05 -35.70
N ASN A 120 0.73 -24.84 -35.98
CA ASN A 120 0.74 -25.70 -37.17
C ASN A 120 0.15 -27.12 -36.94
N GLY A 121 -0.45 -27.37 -35.76
CA GLY A 121 -1.08 -28.63 -35.38
C GLY A 121 -2.58 -28.72 -35.64
N THR A 122 -3.22 -27.74 -36.28
CA THR A 122 -4.65 -27.78 -36.60
C THR A 122 -4.96 -27.16 -37.95
N SER A 123 -4.80 -27.92 -39.02
CA SER A 123 -5.61 -27.72 -40.23
C SER A 123 -5.60 -29.03 -41.05
N ASP A 124 -6.56 -29.90 -40.80
CA ASP A 124 -7.16 -30.61 -41.90
C ASP A 124 -8.65 -30.79 -41.60
N GLY A 125 -9.45 -30.12 -42.41
CA GLY A 125 -10.89 -30.28 -42.43
C GLY A 125 -11.28 -31.39 -43.35
N THR A 126 -12.15 -32.28 -42.90
CA THR A 126 -13.21 -32.84 -43.72
C THR A 126 -14.28 -33.48 -42.86
N THR A 127 -15.50 -33.13 -43.21
CA THR A 127 -16.80 -33.70 -42.90
C THR A 127 -16.84 -35.20 -42.58
N GLY A 128 -17.55 -35.59 -41.53
CA GLY A 128 -17.92 -36.97 -41.30
C GLY A 128 -18.70 -37.16 -39.98
N VAL A 129 -20.01 -37.09 -40.06
CA VAL A 129 -20.93 -37.63 -39.05
C VAL A 129 -20.69 -39.12 -38.92
N THR A 130 -20.27 -39.62 -37.75
CA THR A 130 -20.68 -40.92 -37.19
C THR A 130 -20.03 -41.23 -35.84
N ASN A 131 -20.90 -41.72 -34.93
CA ASN A 131 -20.63 -42.66 -33.84
C ASN A 131 -20.02 -42.17 -32.53
N ALA A 132 -20.96 -41.81 -31.66
CA ALA A 132 -20.86 -41.98 -30.22
C ALA A 132 -20.54 -43.42 -29.81
N LYS A 133 -19.26 -43.78 -29.63
CA LYS A 133 -18.82 -44.97 -28.88
C LYS A 133 -17.31 -44.94 -28.61
N ASN A 134 -16.78 -43.98 -27.86
CA ASN A 134 -15.47 -44.08 -27.19
C ASN A 134 -15.26 -42.93 -26.15
N ALA A 135 -16.29 -42.62 -25.38
CA ALA A 135 -16.19 -41.67 -24.26
C ALA A 135 -16.11 -42.44 -22.92
N LYS A 136 -15.04 -43.21 -22.73
CA LYS A 136 -14.80 -43.87 -21.44
C LYS A 136 -13.31 -43.90 -21.08
N LYS A 137 -12.62 -42.74 -21.10
CA LYS A 137 -11.31 -42.58 -20.46
C LYS A 137 -10.88 -41.09 -20.19
N SER A 138 -11.80 -40.16 -20.00
CA SER A 138 -11.45 -38.81 -19.52
C SER A 138 -12.36 -38.32 -18.38
N GLY A 139 -13.05 -39.24 -17.70
CA GLY A 139 -14.08 -38.90 -16.71
C GLY A 139 -13.58 -38.24 -15.43
N HIS A 140 -12.28 -38.29 -15.12
CA HIS A 140 -11.79 -37.73 -13.83
C HIS A 140 -11.54 -36.22 -13.89
N ASN A 141 -11.03 -35.69 -15.00
CA ASN A 141 -10.74 -34.25 -15.11
C ASN A 141 -11.99 -33.42 -15.41
N ASN A 142 -12.97 -33.94 -16.16
CA ASN A 142 -14.19 -33.20 -16.49
C ASN A 142 -15.15 -33.06 -15.28
N ALA A 143 -15.24 -34.05 -14.41
CA ALA A 143 -16.06 -33.97 -13.21
C ALA A 143 -15.50 -32.96 -12.18
N THR A 144 -14.18 -32.88 -12.09
CA THR A 144 -13.50 -31.93 -11.19
C THR A 144 -13.66 -30.48 -11.70
N MET A 145 -13.53 -30.26 -13.02
CA MET A 145 -13.77 -28.93 -13.63
C MET A 145 -15.24 -28.51 -13.54
N SER A 146 -16.18 -29.42 -13.69
CA SER A 146 -17.62 -29.20 -13.56
C SER A 146 -18.02 -28.69 -12.16
N ARG A 147 -17.36 -29.18 -11.10
CA ARG A 147 -17.64 -28.80 -9.71
C ARG A 147 -17.43 -27.30 -9.44
N TYR A 148 -16.45 -26.67 -10.09
CA TYR A 148 -16.14 -25.23 -9.93
C TYR A 148 -16.79 -24.35 -11.02
N ALA A 149 -17.49 -24.94 -11.99
CA ALA A 149 -18.14 -24.21 -13.07
C ALA A 149 -19.39 -23.46 -12.61
N HIS A 150 -20.06 -23.94 -11.56
CA HIS A 150 -21.23 -23.24 -11.01
C HIS A 150 -20.82 -21.94 -10.34
N ARG A 151 -21.51 -20.85 -10.71
CA ARG A 151 -21.27 -19.51 -10.17
C ARG A 151 -22.56 -18.94 -9.66
N GLU A 152 -22.75 -18.94 -8.34
CA GLU A 152 -23.87 -18.21 -7.77
C GLU A 152 -23.65 -16.72 -7.95
N LYS A 153 -24.67 -16.02 -8.47
CA LYS A 153 -24.62 -14.57 -8.72
C LYS A 153 -25.42 -13.85 -7.66
N PHE A 154 -24.88 -12.73 -7.20
CA PHE A 154 -25.63 -11.83 -6.34
C PHE A 154 -26.70 -11.09 -7.16
N VAL A 155 -27.96 -11.45 -6.99
CA VAL A 155 -29.11 -10.92 -7.74
C VAL A 155 -29.82 -9.82 -6.97
N LYS A 156 -30.73 -9.09 -7.66
CA LYS A 156 -31.41 -7.90 -7.08
C LYS A 156 -32.21 -8.20 -5.81
N ASP A 157 -32.84 -9.35 -5.73
CA ASP A 157 -33.69 -9.73 -4.59
C ASP A 157 -32.84 -10.00 -3.33
N MET A 158 -31.60 -10.44 -3.51
CA MET A 158 -30.64 -10.63 -2.41
C MET A 158 -30.26 -9.32 -1.72
N LYS A 159 -30.32 -8.18 -2.42
CA LYS A 159 -29.94 -6.87 -1.86
C LYS A 159 -30.65 -6.54 -0.54
N LYS A 160 -31.91 -6.93 -0.39
CA LYS A 160 -32.72 -6.62 0.81
C LYS A 160 -32.44 -7.56 1.98
N ASN A 161 -32.17 -8.84 1.68
CA ASN A 161 -32.20 -9.92 2.66
C ASN A 161 -30.80 -10.46 2.99
N TYR A 162 -29.82 -10.27 2.12
CA TYR A 162 -28.47 -10.77 2.31
C TYR A 162 -27.58 -9.73 3.01
N THR A 163 -26.72 -10.21 3.87
CA THR A 163 -25.58 -9.43 4.38
C THR A 163 -24.36 -9.68 3.50
N ILE A 164 -23.76 -8.62 3.00
CA ILE A 164 -22.51 -8.69 2.24
C ILE A 164 -21.37 -8.56 3.23
N VAL A 165 -20.40 -9.48 3.21
CA VAL A 165 -19.26 -9.50 4.12
C VAL A 165 -17.97 -9.26 3.35
N GLY A 166 -17.17 -8.30 3.79
CA GLY A 166 -15.85 -7.99 3.26
C GLY A 166 -14.73 -8.29 4.26
N PRO A 167 -13.51 -8.63 3.79
CA PRO A 167 -12.37 -8.87 4.67
C PRO A 167 -11.83 -7.55 5.24
N GLN A 168 -11.16 -7.62 6.38
CA GLN A 168 -10.40 -6.51 6.93
C GLN A 168 -9.04 -6.43 6.25
N MET A 169 -8.79 -5.34 5.55
CA MET A 169 -7.50 -5.08 4.86
C MET A 169 -6.79 -3.83 5.39
N SER A 170 -7.54 -2.91 6.00
CA SER A 170 -7.02 -1.67 6.58
C SER A 170 -8.06 -1.12 7.55
N PRO A 171 -7.89 -1.23 8.87
CA PRO A 171 -8.92 -0.86 9.84
C PRO A 171 -9.48 0.54 9.67
N ILE A 172 -8.61 1.53 9.43
CA ILE A 172 -9.00 2.93 9.26
C ILE A 172 -9.86 3.13 8.00
N HIS A 173 -9.44 2.54 6.87
CA HIS A 173 -10.12 2.76 5.59
C HIS A 173 -11.36 1.88 5.45
N MET A 174 -11.30 0.63 5.90
CA MET A 174 -12.41 -0.31 5.73
C MET A 174 -13.64 0.06 6.55
N SER A 175 -13.48 0.72 7.70
CA SER A 175 -14.62 1.29 8.46
C SER A 175 -15.41 2.30 7.63
N LEU A 176 -14.70 3.13 6.86
CA LEU A 176 -15.29 4.15 5.99
C LEU A 176 -15.88 3.55 4.71
N VAL A 177 -15.23 2.52 4.14
CA VAL A 177 -15.77 1.76 2.99
C VAL A 177 -17.06 1.05 3.35
N GLU A 178 -17.16 0.51 4.57
CA GLU A 178 -18.41 -0.06 5.10
C GLU A 178 -19.56 0.98 5.06
N ALA A 179 -19.31 2.19 5.58
CA ALA A 179 -20.27 3.28 5.55
C ALA A 179 -20.67 3.67 4.12
N VAL A 180 -19.71 3.70 3.18
CA VAL A 180 -19.99 3.97 1.76
C VAL A 180 -20.96 2.94 1.20
N ILE A 181 -20.71 1.65 1.37
CA ILE A 181 -21.55 0.60 0.78
C ILE A 181 -22.94 0.60 1.44
N ARG A 182 -23.01 0.80 2.76
CA ARG A 182 -24.28 0.97 3.48
C ARG A 182 -25.09 2.16 2.98
N SER A 183 -24.43 3.27 2.64
CA SER A 183 -25.10 4.43 2.04
C SER A 183 -25.73 4.15 0.67
N GLY A 184 -25.34 3.08 0.00
CA GLY A 184 -25.95 2.53 -1.22
C GLY A 184 -27.17 1.64 -0.98
N GLY A 185 -27.58 1.48 0.29
CA GLY A 185 -28.71 0.65 0.70
C GLY A 185 -28.41 -0.85 0.73
N TYR A 186 -27.15 -1.24 0.94
CA TYR A 186 -26.73 -2.61 1.16
C TYR A 186 -26.52 -2.88 2.66
N LYS A 187 -26.86 -4.09 3.13
CA LYS A 187 -26.39 -4.57 4.41
C LYS A 187 -24.95 -5.06 4.21
N PHE A 188 -24.00 -4.36 4.77
CA PHE A 188 -22.59 -4.63 4.54
C PHE A 188 -21.83 -4.60 5.85
N ASP A 189 -21.01 -5.62 6.08
CA ASP A 189 -20.16 -5.76 7.26
C ASP A 189 -18.72 -6.01 6.83
N ILE A 190 -17.77 -5.29 7.44
CA ILE A 190 -16.35 -5.59 7.37
C ILE A 190 -15.96 -6.43 8.58
N LEU A 191 -15.22 -7.51 8.35
CA LEU A 191 -14.64 -8.30 9.44
C LEU A 191 -13.67 -7.41 10.23
N LYS A 192 -13.75 -7.43 11.56
CA LYS A 192 -13.03 -6.45 12.39
C LYS A 192 -11.54 -6.76 12.53
N HIS A 193 -11.21 -8.02 12.61
CA HIS A 193 -9.86 -8.52 12.89
C HIS A 193 -9.51 -9.67 11.97
N ALA A 194 -8.21 -9.87 11.77
CA ALA A 194 -7.65 -11.10 11.25
C ALA A 194 -6.88 -11.80 12.40
N SER A 195 -6.77 -13.10 12.32
CA SER A 195 -6.10 -13.90 13.34
C SER A 195 -5.18 -14.93 12.70
N ARG A 196 -4.32 -15.55 13.51
CA ARG A 196 -3.55 -16.70 13.07
C ARG A 196 -4.45 -17.86 12.60
N GLY A 197 -5.61 -18.04 13.23
CA GLY A 197 -6.61 -19.05 12.84
C GLY A 197 -7.17 -18.81 11.44
N ASP A 198 -7.28 -17.55 11.02
CA ASP A 198 -7.68 -17.22 9.65
C ASP A 198 -6.60 -17.62 8.63
N VAL A 199 -5.32 -17.41 8.96
CA VAL A 199 -4.21 -17.87 8.11
C VAL A 199 -4.22 -19.41 8.00
N GLU A 200 -4.39 -20.11 9.11
CA GLU A 200 -4.49 -21.58 9.13
C GLU A 200 -5.71 -22.09 8.34
N THR A 201 -6.83 -21.38 8.40
CA THR A 201 -8.03 -21.66 7.57
C THR A 201 -7.74 -21.39 6.11
N GLY A 202 -7.09 -20.26 5.78
CA GLY A 202 -6.70 -19.94 4.41
C GLY A 202 -5.81 -21.01 3.78
N LEU A 203 -4.83 -21.50 4.51
CA LEU A 203 -3.92 -22.57 4.05
C LEU A 203 -4.62 -23.90 3.73
N LYS A 204 -5.82 -24.17 4.30
CA LYS A 204 -6.61 -25.36 3.97
C LYS A 204 -7.25 -25.28 2.57
N TYR A 205 -7.60 -24.07 2.12
CA TYR A 205 -8.42 -23.88 0.91
C TYR A 205 -7.69 -23.17 -0.22
N VAL A 206 -6.55 -22.55 0.07
CA VAL A 206 -5.70 -21.84 -0.91
C VAL A 206 -4.37 -22.56 -1.01
N ASN A 207 -3.80 -22.63 -2.20
CA ASN A 207 -2.47 -23.16 -2.39
C ASN A 207 -1.47 -22.29 -1.58
N ASN A 208 -0.58 -22.93 -0.81
CA ASN A 208 0.49 -22.28 -0.04
C ASN A 208 1.47 -21.47 -0.89
N ASP A 209 1.54 -21.70 -2.21
CA ASP A 209 2.29 -20.85 -3.15
C ASP A 209 1.57 -19.52 -3.48
N ALA A 210 0.35 -19.31 -2.97
CA ALA A 210 -0.31 -18.03 -3.08
C ALA A 210 0.36 -17.00 -2.17
N CYS A 211 0.23 -15.70 -2.53
CA CYS A 211 0.74 -14.64 -1.68
C CYS A 211 0.03 -14.62 -0.32
N TYR A 212 0.74 -14.23 0.73
CA TYR A 212 0.21 -14.16 2.08
C TYR A 212 -1.11 -13.38 2.21
N PRO A 213 -1.29 -12.22 1.55
CA PRO A 213 -2.57 -11.52 1.53
C PRO A 213 -3.74 -12.35 1.02
N ALA A 214 -3.54 -13.20 -0.01
CA ALA A 214 -4.59 -14.09 -0.50
C ALA A 214 -5.00 -15.12 0.54
N ILE A 215 -4.03 -15.74 1.21
CA ILE A 215 -4.27 -16.73 2.27
C ILE A 215 -5.07 -16.09 3.42
N MET A 216 -4.64 -14.94 3.90
CA MET A 216 -5.27 -14.22 5.00
C MET A 216 -6.70 -13.78 4.67
N VAL A 217 -6.90 -13.12 3.52
CA VAL A 217 -8.24 -12.63 3.11
C VAL A 217 -9.24 -13.77 2.95
N ILE A 218 -8.82 -14.86 2.30
CA ILE A 218 -9.69 -16.01 2.07
C ILE A 218 -9.98 -16.72 3.38
N GLY A 219 -8.96 -16.86 4.23
CA GLY A 219 -9.12 -17.45 5.56
C GLY A 219 -10.10 -16.68 6.45
N GLN A 220 -10.01 -15.34 6.49
CA GLN A 220 -10.96 -14.50 7.21
C GLN A 220 -12.41 -14.76 6.76
N LEU A 221 -12.65 -14.75 5.44
CA LEU A 221 -13.98 -14.89 4.88
C LEU A 221 -14.56 -16.31 5.12
N ILE A 222 -13.77 -17.34 4.87
CA ILE A 222 -14.20 -18.73 5.10
C ILE A 222 -14.36 -19.00 6.59
N GLY A 223 -13.42 -18.55 7.42
CA GLY A 223 -13.47 -18.69 8.88
C GLY A 223 -14.74 -18.08 9.47
N ALA A 224 -15.11 -16.86 9.05
CA ALA A 224 -16.32 -16.18 9.51
C ALA A 224 -17.62 -16.96 9.18
N ILE A 225 -17.65 -17.65 8.03
CA ILE A 225 -18.78 -18.54 7.67
C ILE A 225 -18.77 -19.80 8.55
N GLN A 226 -17.61 -20.45 8.70
CA GLN A 226 -17.48 -21.68 9.50
C GLN A 226 -17.74 -21.48 10.99
N GLU A 227 -17.44 -20.30 11.53
CA GLU A 227 -17.74 -19.92 12.92
C GLU A 227 -19.23 -19.66 13.17
N GLY A 228 -20.07 -19.71 12.12
CA GLY A 228 -21.52 -19.49 12.22
C GLY A 228 -21.93 -18.05 12.51
N LYS A 229 -21.06 -17.08 12.27
CA LYS A 229 -21.38 -15.65 12.42
C LYS A 229 -22.43 -15.18 11.43
N TYR A 230 -22.55 -15.84 10.28
CA TYR A 230 -23.46 -15.50 9.20
C TYR A 230 -24.23 -16.73 8.74
N ASP A 231 -25.51 -16.52 8.41
CA ASP A 231 -26.36 -17.53 7.79
C ASP A 231 -25.88 -17.79 6.34
N PRO A 232 -25.39 -19.00 6.01
CA PRO A 232 -24.86 -19.31 4.68
C PRO A 232 -25.87 -19.09 3.54
N ASP A 233 -27.17 -19.11 3.83
CA ASP A 233 -28.23 -18.92 2.83
C ASP A 233 -28.66 -17.45 2.67
N LYS A 234 -28.09 -16.54 3.51
CA LYS A 234 -28.39 -15.10 3.50
C LYS A 234 -27.15 -14.23 3.54
N VAL A 235 -26.00 -14.77 3.16
CA VAL A 235 -24.72 -14.06 3.12
C VAL A 235 -24.18 -14.03 1.69
N ALA A 236 -23.47 -12.97 1.36
CA ALA A 236 -22.62 -12.86 0.16
C ALA A 236 -21.25 -12.36 0.58
N LEU A 237 -20.20 -12.83 -0.08
CA LEU A 237 -18.85 -12.34 0.16
C LEU A 237 -18.47 -11.27 -0.86
N ALA A 238 -17.71 -10.27 -0.46
CA ALA A 238 -17.22 -9.23 -1.35
C ALA A 238 -15.71 -9.06 -1.24
N ILE A 239 -15.08 -8.82 -2.39
CA ILE A 239 -13.66 -8.51 -2.49
C ILE A 239 -13.40 -7.50 -3.59
N THR A 240 -12.41 -6.66 -3.44
CA THR A 240 -11.93 -5.78 -4.50
C THR A 240 -11.19 -6.58 -5.58
N GLN A 241 -11.36 -6.17 -6.84
CA GLN A 241 -10.66 -6.76 -7.98
C GLN A 241 -9.87 -5.69 -8.70
N THR A 242 -8.54 -5.76 -8.65
CA THR A 242 -7.65 -4.72 -9.17
C THR A 242 -7.58 -4.69 -10.70
N GLY A 243 -7.72 -5.84 -11.37
CA GLY A 243 -7.63 -5.97 -12.82
C GLY A 243 -6.23 -5.74 -13.40
N GLY A 244 -5.19 -5.72 -12.56
CA GLY A 244 -3.79 -5.59 -12.94
C GLY A 244 -3.03 -6.92 -12.91
N MET A 245 -1.70 -6.85 -12.94
CA MET A 245 -0.79 -8.01 -12.93
C MET A 245 -0.57 -8.59 -11.51
N CYS A 246 -1.40 -8.25 -10.54
CA CYS A 246 -1.37 -8.75 -9.19
C CYS A 246 -2.36 -9.91 -9.02
N ARG A 247 -2.07 -10.86 -8.11
CA ARG A 247 -3.00 -11.95 -7.76
C ARG A 247 -4.33 -11.47 -7.19
N ALA A 248 -4.38 -10.26 -6.63
CA ALA A 248 -5.62 -9.63 -6.18
C ALA A 248 -6.69 -9.54 -7.28
N THR A 249 -6.30 -9.57 -8.53
CA THR A 249 -7.23 -9.71 -9.68
C THR A 249 -8.03 -11.00 -9.63
N ASN A 250 -7.50 -12.07 -9.04
CA ASN A 250 -8.13 -13.40 -9.01
C ASN A 250 -8.58 -13.85 -7.60
N TYR A 251 -8.52 -13.01 -6.57
CA TYR A 251 -8.97 -13.41 -5.22
C TYR A 251 -10.42 -13.89 -5.22
N PHE A 252 -11.31 -13.24 -5.97
CA PHE A 252 -12.70 -13.67 -6.08
C PHE A 252 -12.84 -15.11 -6.61
N GLY A 253 -12.00 -15.52 -7.58
CA GLY A 253 -11.96 -16.89 -8.10
C GLY A 253 -11.47 -17.88 -7.06
N LEU A 254 -10.43 -17.52 -6.29
CA LEU A 254 -9.92 -18.32 -5.19
C LEU A 254 -10.93 -18.45 -4.05
N ILE A 255 -11.67 -17.38 -3.72
CA ILE A 255 -12.75 -17.41 -2.72
C ILE A 255 -13.86 -18.37 -3.16
N ARG A 256 -14.27 -18.33 -4.44
CA ARG A 256 -15.27 -19.27 -4.98
C ARG A 256 -14.83 -20.71 -4.86
N LYS A 257 -13.56 -20.98 -5.24
CA LYS A 257 -12.98 -22.32 -5.07
C LYS A 257 -13.02 -22.74 -3.61
N ALA A 258 -12.57 -21.87 -2.70
CA ALA A 258 -12.55 -22.13 -1.27
C ALA A 258 -13.95 -22.40 -0.69
N LEU A 259 -14.97 -21.66 -1.12
CA LEU A 259 -16.37 -21.88 -0.74
C LEU A 259 -16.87 -23.28 -1.17
N VAL A 260 -16.59 -23.69 -2.42
CA VAL A 260 -16.95 -25.02 -2.91
C VAL A 260 -16.26 -26.10 -2.08
N ASP A 261 -14.97 -25.96 -1.80
CA ASP A 261 -14.18 -26.93 -1.04
C ASP A 261 -14.59 -26.97 0.45
N ALA A 262 -15.05 -25.85 1.00
CA ALA A 262 -15.57 -25.74 2.36
C ALA A 262 -17.04 -26.20 2.51
N GLY A 263 -17.73 -26.53 1.41
CA GLY A 263 -19.11 -27.00 1.44
C GLY A 263 -20.19 -25.92 1.34
N TYR A 264 -19.85 -24.70 0.90
CA TYR A 264 -20.75 -23.54 0.77
C TYR A 264 -20.88 -23.02 -0.67
N PRO A 265 -21.16 -23.87 -1.70
CA PRO A 265 -21.19 -23.44 -3.09
C PRO A 265 -22.30 -22.43 -3.42
N GLN A 266 -23.31 -22.32 -2.57
CA GLN A 266 -24.47 -21.42 -2.73
C GLN A 266 -24.15 -19.96 -2.37
N ILE A 267 -23.01 -19.66 -1.74
CA ILE A 267 -22.67 -18.28 -1.33
C ILE A 267 -22.15 -17.50 -2.54
N PRO A 268 -22.82 -16.40 -2.95
CA PRO A 268 -22.35 -15.56 -4.03
C PRO A 268 -21.13 -14.73 -3.63
N VAL A 269 -20.20 -14.53 -4.57
CA VAL A 269 -19.00 -13.70 -4.40
C VAL A 269 -19.09 -12.49 -5.31
N ILE A 270 -19.06 -11.29 -4.73
CA ILE A 270 -19.12 -10.00 -5.42
C ILE A 270 -17.68 -9.51 -5.64
N ALA A 271 -17.27 -9.41 -6.90
CA ALA A 271 -16.02 -8.76 -7.27
C ALA A 271 -16.27 -7.26 -7.50
N ILE A 272 -15.77 -6.42 -6.59
CA ILE A 272 -15.90 -4.97 -6.70
C ILE A 272 -14.78 -4.48 -7.63
N SER A 273 -15.13 -4.19 -8.87
CA SER A 273 -14.19 -3.76 -9.91
C SER A 273 -14.74 -2.59 -10.71
N THR A 274 -13.86 -1.66 -11.07
CA THR A 274 -14.16 -0.59 -12.03
C THR A 274 -14.08 -1.06 -13.49
N GLN A 275 -13.58 -2.27 -13.74
CA GLN A 275 -13.36 -2.81 -15.09
C GLN A 275 -14.51 -3.70 -15.60
N GLY A 276 -15.50 -3.98 -14.75
CA GLY A 276 -16.67 -4.79 -15.15
C GLY A 276 -16.33 -6.24 -15.53
N LEU A 277 -15.30 -6.83 -14.91
CA LEU A 277 -14.84 -8.18 -15.20
C LEU A 277 -15.83 -9.27 -14.74
N GLU A 278 -16.67 -8.96 -13.75
CA GLU A 278 -17.68 -9.87 -13.20
C GLU A 278 -19.06 -9.23 -13.19
N ASP A 279 -20.08 -10.04 -13.53
CA ASP A 279 -21.47 -9.62 -13.56
C ASP A 279 -22.17 -10.01 -12.25
N ASN A 280 -22.51 -8.99 -11.44
CA ASN A 280 -23.28 -9.12 -10.21
C ASN A 280 -24.52 -8.20 -10.29
N PRO A 281 -25.66 -8.65 -10.87
CA PRO A 281 -26.81 -7.80 -11.17
C PRO A 281 -27.41 -7.10 -9.95
N GLY A 282 -27.24 -7.68 -8.77
CA GLY A 282 -27.72 -7.13 -7.48
C GLY A 282 -26.81 -6.06 -6.90
N PHE A 283 -25.53 -5.99 -7.29
CA PHE A 283 -24.58 -5.00 -6.79
C PHE A 283 -24.18 -4.03 -7.91
N LYS A 284 -24.44 -2.76 -7.69
CA LYS A 284 -24.12 -1.71 -8.67
C LYS A 284 -23.20 -0.66 -8.06
N ALA A 285 -22.02 -0.52 -8.61
CA ALA A 285 -21.12 0.60 -8.34
C ALA A 285 -21.63 1.85 -9.08
N THR A 286 -22.52 2.60 -8.45
CA THR A 286 -23.08 3.83 -9.05
C THR A 286 -22.09 5.01 -8.93
N LEU A 287 -22.22 6.02 -9.80
CA LEU A 287 -21.39 7.23 -9.70
C LEU A 287 -21.46 7.91 -8.32
N PRO A 288 -22.64 8.05 -7.67
CA PRO A 288 -22.70 8.56 -6.30
C PRO A 288 -21.97 7.69 -5.28
N LEU A 289 -21.96 6.37 -5.45
CA LEU A 289 -21.24 5.46 -4.57
C LEU A 289 -19.73 5.63 -4.75
N LEU A 290 -19.25 5.69 -5.99
CA LEU A 290 -17.85 5.93 -6.33
C LEU A 290 -17.37 7.28 -5.80
N HIS A 291 -18.16 8.35 -5.97
CA HIS A 291 -17.87 9.66 -5.41
C HIS A 291 -17.67 9.64 -3.89
N ARG A 292 -18.52 8.90 -3.15
CA ARG A 292 -18.38 8.73 -1.70
C ARG A 292 -17.17 7.87 -1.35
N ALA A 293 -16.89 6.81 -2.14
CA ALA A 293 -15.73 5.94 -1.91
C ALA A 293 -14.40 6.70 -2.03
N ILE A 294 -14.25 7.53 -3.05
CA ILE A 294 -13.05 8.37 -3.22
C ILE A 294 -12.87 9.30 -2.01
N LYS A 295 -13.92 9.99 -1.58
CA LYS A 295 -13.87 10.87 -0.40
C LYS A 295 -13.55 10.11 0.88
N ALA A 296 -14.13 8.92 1.06
CA ALA A 296 -13.90 8.06 2.22
C ALA A 296 -12.42 7.65 2.32
N LEU A 297 -11.83 7.19 1.22
CA LEU A 297 -10.43 6.79 1.19
C LEU A 297 -9.50 7.97 1.49
N ILE A 298 -9.74 9.14 0.89
CA ILE A 298 -8.94 10.35 1.16
C ILE A 298 -9.09 10.81 2.63
N LEU A 299 -10.29 10.72 3.21
CA LEU A 299 -10.49 11.04 4.62
C LEU A 299 -9.86 10.00 5.54
N GLY A 300 -9.81 8.73 5.13
CA GLY A 300 -9.07 7.69 5.83
C GLY A 300 -7.57 7.98 5.87
N ASP A 301 -6.97 8.36 4.74
CA ASP A 301 -5.57 8.79 4.68
C ASP A 301 -5.32 10.00 5.59
N LEU A 302 -6.22 10.99 5.59
CA LEU A 302 -6.11 12.15 6.45
C LEU A 302 -6.17 11.79 7.93
N LEU A 303 -7.11 10.95 8.35
CA LEU A 303 -7.23 10.48 9.72
C LEU A 303 -5.99 9.70 10.16
N MET A 304 -5.50 8.80 9.32
CA MET A 304 -4.27 8.02 9.57
C MET A 304 -3.07 8.95 9.75
N LYS A 305 -2.87 9.89 8.84
CA LYS A 305 -1.78 10.87 8.88
C LYS A 305 -1.83 11.70 10.15
N CYS A 306 -2.98 12.25 10.51
CA CYS A 306 -3.16 13.04 11.71
C CYS A 306 -2.90 12.21 12.98
N LEU A 307 -3.48 11.02 13.07
CA LEU A 307 -3.33 10.13 14.22
C LEU A 307 -1.86 9.75 14.46
N TYR A 308 -1.18 9.21 13.45
CA TYR A 308 0.19 8.73 13.62
C TYR A 308 1.18 9.86 13.88
N ARG A 309 0.87 11.09 13.40
CA ARG A 309 1.68 12.27 13.68
C ARG A 309 1.57 12.75 15.12
N VAL A 310 0.40 12.70 15.76
CA VAL A 310 0.21 13.29 17.10
C VAL A 310 0.31 12.27 18.23
N ARG A 311 -0.09 11.01 18.00
CA ARG A 311 -0.16 9.95 19.02
C ARG A 311 1.16 9.73 19.79
N PRO A 312 2.34 9.71 19.15
CA PRO A 312 3.60 9.56 19.87
C PRO A 312 3.96 10.70 20.80
N TYR A 313 3.29 11.85 20.67
CA TYR A 313 3.58 13.09 21.40
C TYR A 313 2.47 13.54 22.34
N GLU A 314 1.35 12.85 22.40
CA GLU A 314 0.21 13.22 23.25
C GLU A 314 0.60 13.40 24.73
N VAL A 315 0.06 14.44 25.37
CA VAL A 315 0.24 14.69 26.82
C VAL A 315 -0.54 13.67 27.62
N GLU A 316 -1.82 13.53 27.32
CA GLU A 316 -2.69 12.51 27.93
C GLU A 316 -2.71 11.26 27.04
N LYS A 317 -2.17 10.16 27.56
CA LYS A 317 -2.10 8.88 26.82
C LYS A 317 -3.48 8.41 26.40
N GLY A 318 -3.64 8.15 25.10
CA GLY A 318 -4.88 7.67 24.48
C GLY A 318 -5.81 8.80 24.01
N SER A 319 -5.46 10.08 24.22
CA SER A 319 -6.27 11.21 23.75
C SER A 319 -6.34 11.28 22.22
N ALA A 320 -5.26 10.94 21.53
CA ALA A 320 -5.23 10.87 20.08
C ALA A 320 -6.14 9.75 19.52
N ASN A 321 -6.15 8.58 20.16
CA ASN A 321 -7.06 7.49 19.76
C ASN A 321 -8.52 7.86 20.03
N LYS A 322 -8.87 8.46 21.16
CA LYS A 322 -10.24 8.95 21.44
C LYS A 322 -10.69 9.97 20.40
N LEU A 323 -9.79 10.86 19.99
CA LEU A 323 -10.08 11.86 18.96
C LEU A 323 -10.27 11.19 17.58
N TYR A 324 -9.47 10.20 17.25
CA TYR A 324 -9.63 9.40 16.05
C TYR A 324 -10.99 8.68 16.04
N GLU A 325 -11.38 7.99 17.10
CA GLU A 325 -12.65 7.27 17.22
C GLU A 325 -13.86 8.20 17.07
N LEU A 326 -13.76 9.41 17.63
CA LEU A 326 -14.77 10.46 17.45
C LEU A 326 -14.91 10.82 15.96
N TRP A 327 -13.78 11.10 15.29
CA TRP A 327 -13.79 11.51 13.89
C TRP A 327 -14.14 10.35 12.94
N ASP A 328 -13.70 9.12 13.20
CA ASP A 328 -14.14 7.93 12.46
C ASP A 328 -15.68 7.81 12.49
N THR A 329 -16.28 7.97 13.68
CA THR A 329 -17.73 7.95 13.85
C THR A 329 -18.41 9.07 13.07
N ILE A 330 -17.91 10.32 13.17
CA ILE A 330 -18.48 11.47 12.47
C ILE A 330 -18.36 11.30 10.95
N VAL A 331 -17.24 10.84 10.45
CA VAL A 331 -17.02 10.63 9.01
C VAL A 331 -17.94 9.53 8.49
N ARG A 332 -18.07 8.40 9.18
CA ARG A 332 -19.00 7.32 8.82
C ARG A 332 -20.44 7.81 8.75
N GLU A 333 -20.92 8.49 9.81
CA GLU A 333 -22.27 9.06 9.83
C GLU A 333 -22.50 10.07 8.68
N THR A 334 -21.48 10.93 8.41
CA THR A 334 -21.55 11.90 7.31
C THR A 334 -21.65 11.22 5.95
N ILE A 335 -20.95 10.10 5.75
CA ILE A 335 -21.01 9.30 4.52
C ILE A 335 -22.38 8.61 4.39
N GLU A 336 -22.85 7.96 5.45
CA GLU A 336 -24.11 7.21 5.45
C GLU A 336 -25.33 8.14 5.29
N HIS A 337 -25.30 9.31 5.90
CA HIS A 337 -26.43 10.26 5.95
C HIS A 337 -26.20 11.52 5.10
N HIS A 338 -25.45 11.40 3.99
CA HIS A 338 -25.31 12.44 2.96
C HIS A 338 -24.86 13.81 3.48
N GLY A 339 -23.91 13.83 4.39
CA GLY A 339 -23.33 15.04 4.96
C GLY A 339 -23.78 15.36 6.39
N TYR A 340 -24.71 14.60 6.97
CA TYR A 340 -25.19 14.80 8.33
C TYR A 340 -24.57 13.81 9.33
N SER A 341 -24.15 14.33 10.50
CA SER A 341 -23.68 13.52 11.63
C SER A 341 -24.40 13.95 12.91
N LYS A 342 -25.03 12.98 13.58
CA LYS A 342 -25.64 13.17 14.91
C LYS A 342 -24.59 13.43 15.96
N THR A 343 -23.45 12.76 15.86
CA THR A 343 -22.32 12.89 16.77
C THR A 343 -21.72 14.28 16.68
N ALA A 344 -21.50 14.80 15.46
CA ALA A 344 -21.03 16.17 15.26
C ALA A 344 -21.99 17.22 15.84
N ALA A 345 -23.30 17.04 15.64
CA ALA A 345 -24.31 17.95 16.18
C ALA A 345 -24.29 18.05 17.72
N LYS A 346 -23.92 16.96 18.40
CA LYS A 346 -23.84 16.87 19.87
C LYS A 346 -22.45 17.24 20.43
N THR A 347 -21.43 17.31 19.58
CA THR A 347 -20.05 17.58 20.00
C THR A 347 -19.87 19.08 20.27
N PRO A 348 -19.56 19.52 21.51
CA PRO A 348 -19.54 20.95 21.89
C PRO A 348 -18.61 21.82 21.06
N SER A 349 -17.46 21.26 20.61
CA SER A 349 -16.46 21.97 19.80
C SER A 349 -16.87 22.14 18.34
N ILE A 350 -17.76 21.27 17.80
CA ILE A 350 -18.16 21.26 16.40
C ILE A 350 -19.51 21.95 16.21
N LYS A 351 -20.53 21.59 16.99
CA LYS A 351 -21.92 22.12 17.00
C LYS A 351 -22.63 22.18 15.64
N LYS A 352 -22.09 21.51 14.62
CA LYS A 352 -22.65 21.49 13.26
C LYS A 352 -23.06 20.07 12.92
N GLY A 353 -24.35 19.84 12.69
CA GLY A 353 -24.84 18.53 12.25
C GLY A 353 -24.51 18.23 10.79
N TYR A 354 -24.47 19.23 9.91
CA TYR A 354 -24.15 19.09 8.50
C TYR A 354 -22.71 19.55 8.21
N LEU A 355 -21.88 18.65 7.69
CA LEU A 355 -20.46 18.86 7.42
C LEU A 355 -20.16 18.57 5.94
N PRO A 356 -20.12 19.59 5.07
CA PRO A 356 -19.59 19.47 3.72
C PRO A 356 -18.14 18.94 3.75
N TYR A 357 -17.74 18.22 2.71
CA TYR A 357 -16.45 17.52 2.63
C TYR A 357 -15.22 18.42 2.95
N ASN A 358 -15.21 19.65 2.42
CA ASN A 358 -14.14 20.62 2.70
C ASN A 358 -14.16 21.12 4.13
N VAL A 359 -15.32 21.24 4.74
CA VAL A 359 -15.46 21.62 6.17
C VAL A 359 -15.02 20.46 7.04
N LEU A 360 -15.45 19.23 6.70
CA LEU A 360 -15.06 18.01 7.42
C LEU A 360 -13.53 17.85 7.48
N ALA A 361 -12.84 17.97 6.34
CA ALA A 361 -11.38 17.90 6.29
C ALA A 361 -10.71 18.97 7.18
N LYS A 362 -11.21 20.21 7.14
CA LYS A 362 -10.69 21.30 7.98
C LYS A 362 -10.89 21.06 9.47
N GLU A 363 -12.07 20.62 9.88
CA GLU A 363 -12.35 20.38 11.31
C GLU A 363 -11.56 19.18 11.85
N ILE A 364 -11.30 18.14 11.04
CA ILE A 364 -10.40 17.03 11.38
C ILE A 364 -9.00 17.60 11.68
N VAL A 365 -8.39 18.28 10.71
CA VAL A 365 -7.02 18.84 10.87
C VAL A 365 -6.95 19.77 12.07
N LYS A 366 -7.90 20.70 12.20
CA LYS A 366 -7.95 21.65 13.31
C LYS A 366 -8.04 20.95 14.67
N SER A 367 -8.82 19.89 14.79
CA SER A 367 -8.98 19.15 16.04
C SER A 367 -7.69 18.42 16.44
N PHE A 368 -7.02 17.76 15.49
CA PHE A 368 -5.73 17.12 15.74
C PHE A 368 -4.60 18.14 15.94
N ASP A 369 -4.68 19.31 15.32
CA ASP A 369 -3.72 20.39 15.53
C ASP A 369 -3.83 20.98 16.94
N ALA A 370 -5.04 21.11 17.45
CA ALA A 370 -5.33 21.62 18.80
C ALA A 370 -5.06 20.60 19.92
N LEU A 371 -4.75 19.33 19.59
CA LEU A 371 -4.46 18.33 20.61
C LEU A 371 -3.19 18.70 21.40
N PRO A 372 -3.23 18.74 22.75
CA PRO A 372 -2.06 19.01 23.57
C PRO A 372 -0.95 17.99 23.34
N LEU A 373 0.21 18.45 22.90
CA LEU A 373 1.40 17.63 22.66
C LEU A 373 2.51 18.01 23.64
N ARG A 374 3.33 17.04 23.99
CA ARG A 374 4.55 17.24 24.78
C ARG A 374 5.53 18.11 24.00
N ASP A 375 6.14 19.08 24.67
CA ASP A 375 7.20 19.92 24.08
C ASP A 375 8.53 19.17 24.12
N ILE A 376 8.73 18.28 23.19
CA ILE A 376 9.93 17.46 23.01
C ILE A 376 10.40 17.52 21.55
N PRO A 377 11.69 17.33 21.28
CA PRO A 377 12.18 17.20 19.91
C PRO A 377 11.43 16.13 19.13
N ARG A 378 11.39 16.30 17.80
CA ARG A 378 10.76 15.30 16.94
C ARG A 378 11.48 13.96 17.07
N LYS A 379 10.73 12.91 17.34
CA LYS A 379 11.25 11.54 17.45
C LYS A 379 11.80 11.05 16.13
N VAL A 380 12.62 10.00 16.19
CA VAL A 380 13.07 9.29 14.99
C VAL A 380 11.87 8.82 14.21
N ARG A 381 11.81 9.22 12.93
CA ARG A 381 10.72 8.82 12.03
C ARG A 381 11.08 7.53 11.31
N VAL A 382 10.10 6.63 11.25
CA VAL A 382 10.22 5.35 10.56
C VAL A 382 9.07 5.21 9.58
N GLY A 383 9.38 5.22 8.30
CA GLY A 383 8.45 4.99 7.21
C GLY A 383 8.03 3.52 7.14
N VAL A 384 6.78 3.24 6.81
CA VAL A 384 6.30 1.89 6.53
C VAL A 384 5.74 1.86 5.12
N VAL A 385 6.41 1.16 4.23
CA VAL A 385 6.00 0.96 2.83
C VAL A 385 5.85 -0.53 2.55
N GLY A 386 5.23 -0.91 1.45
CA GLY A 386 5.10 -2.31 1.08
C GLY A 386 3.76 -2.65 0.44
N GLU A 387 3.45 -3.94 0.40
CA GLU A 387 2.21 -4.47 -0.14
C GLU A 387 1.01 -3.94 0.66
N ILE A 388 -0.06 -3.54 0.00
CA ILE A 388 -1.20 -2.81 0.56
C ILE A 388 -1.76 -3.48 1.82
N LEU A 389 -2.12 -4.77 1.77
CA LEU A 389 -2.70 -5.45 2.93
C LEU A 389 -1.67 -5.52 4.06
N VAL A 390 -0.44 -5.92 3.75
CA VAL A 390 0.63 -6.05 4.76
C VAL A 390 1.01 -4.68 5.33
N LYS A 391 0.96 -3.61 4.54
CA LYS A 391 1.24 -2.24 5.00
C LYS A 391 0.19 -1.72 6.01
N TYR A 392 -1.10 -1.97 5.77
CA TYR A 392 -2.18 -1.33 6.53
C TYR A 392 -2.88 -2.24 7.55
N GLN A 393 -2.80 -3.58 7.41
CA GLN A 393 -3.47 -4.50 8.32
C GLN A 393 -2.55 -4.90 9.48
N PRO A 394 -2.83 -4.46 10.72
CA PRO A 394 -1.95 -4.73 11.87
C PRO A 394 -1.71 -6.21 12.13
N ASP A 395 -2.73 -7.05 11.99
CA ASP A 395 -2.61 -8.49 12.20
C ASP A 395 -1.74 -9.17 11.12
N ALA A 396 -1.64 -8.54 9.92
CA ALA A 396 -0.78 -9.03 8.84
C ALA A 396 0.68 -8.60 8.97
N ASN A 397 0.96 -7.52 9.71
CA ASN A 397 2.31 -6.95 9.83
C ASN A 397 2.86 -6.98 11.26
N ASN A 398 2.28 -7.81 12.14
CA ASN A 398 2.67 -7.91 13.54
C ASN A 398 2.59 -6.56 14.29
N HIS A 399 1.58 -5.75 14.00
CA HIS A 399 1.35 -4.44 14.63
C HIS A 399 2.56 -3.50 14.47
N VAL A 400 3.14 -3.43 13.28
CA VAL A 400 4.39 -2.71 13.01
C VAL A 400 4.36 -1.25 13.49
N VAL A 401 3.23 -0.55 13.34
CA VAL A 401 3.09 0.84 13.82
C VAL A 401 3.17 0.91 15.34
N ASP A 402 2.47 0.02 16.04
CA ASP A 402 2.51 -0.03 17.52
C ASP A 402 3.92 -0.41 18.02
N VAL A 403 4.61 -1.29 17.29
CA VAL A 403 6.00 -1.65 17.59
C VAL A 403 6.92 -0.44 17.40
N ILE A 404 6.80 0.33 16.32
CA ILE A 404 7.57 1.54 16.08
C ILE A 404 7.34 2.54 17.23
N GLU A 405 6.11 2.83 17.57
CA GLU A 405 5.77 3.76 18.64
C GLU A 405 6.22 3.28 20.02
N SER A 406 6.17 1.97 20.28
CA SER A 406 6.66 1.37 21.54
C SER A 406 8.18 1.49 21.71
N GLN A 407 8.91 1.75 20.64
CA GLN A 407 10.35 2.01 20.64
C GLN A 407 10.66 3.52 20.64
N ASP A 408 9.70 4.35 21.03
CA ASP A 408 9.82 5.79 21.10
C ASP A 408 10.14 6.47 19.75
N CYS A 409 9.57 5.92 18.65
CA CYS A 409 9.68 6.44 17.30
C CYS A 409 8.33 6.97 16.81
N GLU A 410 8.32 7.73 15.70
CA GLU A 410 7.13 8.18 14.98
C GLU A 410 6.96 7.33 13.71
N ALA A 411 5.81 6.67 13.56
CA ALA A 411 5.50 5.94 12.34
C ALA A 411 4.98 6.89 11.25
N VAL A 412 5.46 6.71 10.02
CA VAL A 412 5.00 7.46 8.83
C VAL A 412 4.57 6.45 7.79
N VAL A 413 3.28 6.46 7.45
CA VAL A 413 2.68 5.49 6.51
C VAL A 413 2.08 6.27 5.34
N PRO A 414 2.58 6.09 4.10
CA PRO A 414 1.99 6.69 2.90
C PRO A 414 0.52 6.28 2.71
N GLY A 415 -0.28 7.16 2.13
CA GLY A 415 -1.71 6.96 1.96
C GLY A 415 -2.09 5.90 0.93
N ILE A 416 -3.27 5.29 1.07
CA ILE A 416 -3.79 4.29 0.13
C ILE A 416 -4.19 4.93 -1.22
N MET A 417 -4.53 6.22 -1.21
CA MET A 417 -4.93 6.93 -2.42
C MET A 417 -3.79 7.07 -3.44
N GLU A 418 -2.54 7.08 -3.02
CA GLU A 418 -1.40 7.08 -3.93
C GLU A 418 -1.44 5.85 -4.84
N PHE A 419 -1.64 4.66 -4.29
CA PHE A 419 -1.80 3.44 -5.08
C PHE A 419 -3.03 3.48 -5.99
N MET A 420 -4.18 3.91 -5.47
CA MET A 420 -5.43 3.96 -6.23
C MET A 420 -5.37 4.94 -7.41
N THR A 421 -4.48 5.91 -7.38
CA THR A 421 -4.34 6.96 -8.41
C THR A 421 -3.24 6.70 -9.43
N THR A 422 -2.44 5.63 -9.32
CA THR A 422 -1.31 5.35 -10.23
C THR A 422 -1.73 5.18 -11.69
N ARG A 423 -2.85 4.51 -11.95
CA ARG A 423 -3.24 4.08 -13.30
C ARG A 423 -3.33 5.20 -14.34
N PRO A 424 -3.90 6.38 -14.09
CA PRO A 424 -3.93 7.47 -15.06
C PRO A 424 -2.55 8.02 -15.43
N TYR A 425 -1.53 7.80 -14.59
CA TYR A 425 -0.19 8.35 -14.80
C TYR A 425 0.77 7.40 -15.51
N ILE A 426 0.52 6.09 -15.45
CA ILE A 426 1.34 5.09 -16.15
C ILE A 426 0.92 4.88 -17.62
N THR A 427 -0.21 5.45 -18.03
CA THR A 427 -0.76 5.25 -19.37
C THR A 427 0.15 5.79 -20.46
N ASP A 428 0.78 6.96 -20.23
CA ASP A 428 1.72 7.56 -21.18
C ASP A 428 2.94 6.67 -21.39
N TRP A 429 3.42 6.02 -20.32
CA TRP A 429 4.51 5.05 -20.41
C TRP A 429 4.08 3.80 -21.19
N ASN A 430 2.88 3.27 -20.92
CA ASN A 430 2.35 2.08 -21.59
C ASN A 430 2.15 2.32 -23.09
N GLU A 431 1.64 3.48 -23.47
CA GLU A 431 1.50 3.86 -24.88
C GLU A 431 2.85 3.91 -25.58
N LYS A 432 3.83 4.61 -24.98
CA LYS A 432 5.15 4.80 -25.55
C LYS A 432 5.94 3.50 -25.70
N ASN A 433 5.87 2.61 -24.71
CA ASN A 433 6.76 1.45 -24.61
C ASN A 433 6.11 0.11 -24.98
N LEU A 434 4.77 0.00 -24.83
CA LEU A 434 4.03 -1.22 -25.07
C LEU A 434 3.02 -1.12 -26.23
N GLY A 435 2.86 0.08 -26.83
CA GLY A 435 1.81 0.34 -27.80
C GLY A 435 0.39 0.20 -27.23
N MET A 436 0.24 0.14 -25.93
CA MET A 436 -1.03 -0.04 -25.22
C MET A 436 -1.58 1.34 -24.85
N GLY A 437 -2.01 2.09 -25.86
CA GLY A 437 -2.62 3.39 -25.68
C GLY A 437 -4.02 3.30 -25.05
N GLY A 438 -4.37 4.32 -24.27
CA GLY A 438 -5.69 4.51 -23.71
C GLY A 438 -6.31 5.83 -24.19
N ASN A 439 -7.52 6.11 -23.75
CA ASN A 439 -8.18 7.39 -24.05
C ASN A 439 -7.53 8.53 -23.24
N LYS A 440 -6.58 9.26 -23.84
CA LYS A 440 -5.85 10.38 -23.20
C LYS A 440 -6.78 11.42 -22.58
N LYS A 441 -7.90 11.74 -23.25
CA LYS A 441 -8.87 12.71 -22.72
C LYS A 441 -9.53 12.19 -21.44
N LEU A 442 -9.86 10.91 -21.40
CA LEU A 442 -10.43 10.27 -20.20
C LEU A 442 -9.44 10.30 -19.03
N TYR A 443 -8.18 9.93 -19.26
CA TYR A 443 -7.16 9.95 -18.21
C TYR A 443 -6.83 11.37 -17.74
N SER A 444 -6.81 12.35 -18.64
CA SER A 444 -6.66 13.76 -18.26
C SER A 444 -7.83 14.24 -17.39
N LEU A 445 -9.07 13.86 -17.74
CA LEU A 445 -10.25 14.15 -16.93
C LEU A 445 -10.19 13.44 -15.56
N MET A 446 -9.68 12.20 -15.51
CA MET A 446 -9.50 11.47 -14.25
C MET A 446 -8.46 12.17 -13.35
N ARG A 447 -7.31 12.58 -13.89
CA ARG A 447 -6.28 13.35 -13.16
C ARG A 447 -6.88 14.64 -12.58
N TRP A 448 -7.56 15.43 -13.41
CA TRP A 448 -8.25 16.65 -12.98
C TRP A 448 -9.28 16.37 -11.87
N GLY A 449 -10.07 15.31 -12.03
CA GLY A 449 -11.06 14.89 -11.04
C GLY A 449 -10.44 14.50 -9.71
N LEU A 450 -9.33 13.75 -9.72
CA LEU A 450 -8.60 13.35 -8.52
C LEU A 450 -8.04 14.57 -7.76
N ASP A 451 -7.41 15.51 -8.45
CA ASP A 451 -6.94 16.75 -7.84
C ASP A 451 -8.08 17.54 -7.19
N ARG A 452 -9.26 17.55 -7.83
CA ARG A 452 -10.47 18.20 -7.29
C ARG A 452 -10.92 17.59 -5.94
N TYR A 453 -10.69 16.28 -5.74
CA TYR A 453 -10.96 15.62 -4.47
C TYR A 453 -9.85 15.85 -3.43
N LEU A 454 -8.59 15.91 -3.86
CA LEU A 454 -7.43 16.07 -2.96
C LEU A 454 -7.26 17.52 -2.46
N ASN A 455 -7.57 18.51 -3.31
CA ASN A 455 -7.35 19.93 -2.98
C ASN A 455 -7.99 20.40 -1.66
N PRO A 456 -9.23 20.01 -1.28
CA PRO A 456 -9.80 20.41 0.01
C PRO A 456 -9.01 19.88 1.20
N VAL A 457 -8.43 18.68 1.09
CA VAL A 457 -7.61 18.08 2.15
C VAL A 457 -6.23 18.73 2.20
N ARG A 458 -5.59 18.97 1.06
CA ARG A 458 -4.34 19.73 0.97
C ARG A 458 -4.48 21.11 1.62
N ALA A 459 -5.55 21.85 1.26
CA ALA A 459 -5.84 23.15 1.86
C ALA A 459 -6.15 23.06 3.37
N ALA A 460 -6.68 21.95 3.87
CA ALA A 460 -6.88 21.75 5.30
C ALA A 460 -5.54 21.48 6.01
N ILE A 461 -4.66 20.68 5.43
CA ILE A 461 -3.32 20.38 5.97
C ILE A 461 -2.48 21.66 6.09
N ASP A 462 -2.55 22.56 5.11
CA ASP A 462 -1.82 23.84 5.13
C ASP A 462 -2.19 24.72 6.32
N LEU A 463 -3.41 24.61 6.86
CA LEU A 463 -3.84 25.37 8.04
C LEU A 463 -3.11 24.98 9.34
N ALA A 464 -2.48 23.81 9.38
CA ALA A 464 -1.72 23.34 10.55
C ALA A 464 -0.24 23.77 10.54
N HIS A 465 0.12 24.74 9.70
CA HIS A 465 1.44 25.39 9.67
C HIS A 465 2.64 24.43 9.71
N GLY A 466 2.56 23.31 8.95
CA GLY A 466 3.62 22.32 8.81
C GLY A 466 3.65 21.22 9.88
N LYS A 467 2.68 21.16 10.78
CA LYS A 467 2.55 20.02 11.71
C LYS A 467 2.31 18.70 10.95
N PHE A 468 1.50 18.74 9.90
CA PHE A 468 1.21 17.61 9.01
C PHE A 468 1.85 17.87 7.65
N SER A 469 2.57 16.87 7.13
CA SER A 469 3.21 16.96 5.80
C SER A 469 2.18 16.77 4.67
N GLN A 470 2.38 17.53 3.59
CA GLN A 470 1.72 17.25 2.31
C GLN A 470 2.36 16.02 1.65
N ASP A 471 1.56 15.23 0.95
CA ASP A 471 2.05 14.18 0.08
C ASP A 471 2.44 14.79 -1.28
N LEU A 472 3.47 14.22 -1.90
CA LEU A 472 3.91 14.69 -3.21
C LEU A 472 2.82 14.45 -4.27
N PRO A 473 2.67 15.37 -5.23
CA PRO A 473 1.82 15.12 -6.38
C PRO A 473 2.29 13.91 -7.19
N MET A 474 1.36 13.10 -7.67
CA MET A 474 1.67 11.88 -8.43
C MET A 474 2.66 12.08 -9.61
N PRO A 475 2.63 13.19 -10.39
CA PRO A 475 3.65 13.44 -11.40
C PRO A 475 5.08 13.51 -10.86
N GLU A 476 5.26 14.04 -9.65
CA GLU A 476 6.57 14.10 -9.00
C GLU A 476 7.02 12.73 -8.50
N LEU A 477 6.09 11.92 -7.96
CA LEU A 477 6.36 10.52 -7.59
C LEU A 477 6.80 9.70 -8.81
N VAL A 478 6.11 9.85 -9.95
CA VAL A 478 6.48 9.21 -11.23
C VAL A 478 7.89 9.62 -11.66
N LYS A 479 8.21 10.91 -11.56
CA LYS A 479 9.54 11.43 -11.91
C LYS A 479 10.61 10.82 -11.00
N LYS A 480 10.42 10.85 -9.68
CA LYS A 480 11.36 10.29 -8.71
C LYS A 480 11.58 8.78 -8.91
N ALA A 481 10.51 8.02 -9.08
CA ALA A 481 10.64 6.59 -9.38
C ALA A 481 11.47 6.34 -10.63
N SER A 482 11.28 7.16 -11.68
CA SER A 482 11.99 7.01 -12.97
C SER A 482 13.50 7.22 -12.87
N GLU A 483 14.00 7.85 -11.82
CA GLU A 483 15.44 8.02 -11.57
C GLU A 483 16.10 6.72 -11.10
N VAL A 484 15.32 5.80 -10.54
CA VAL A 484 15.80 4.57 -9.90
C VAL A 484 15.29 3.32 -10.59
N THR A 485 14.01 3.29 -10.98
CA THR A 485 13.37 2.13 -11.60
C THR A 485 12.47 2.54 -12.75
N SER A 486 12.16 1.59 -13.63
CA SER A 486 11.20 1.86 -14.70
C SER A 486 9.77 1.91 -14.17
N VAL A 487 9.00 2.92 -14.61
CA VAL A 487 7.54 2.97 -14.42
C VAL A 487 6.81 1.77 -15.05
N GLY A 488 7.50 1.00 -15.88
CA GLY A 488 7.04 -0.28 -16.43
C GLY A 488 6.97 -1.42 -15.42
N VAL A 489 7.57 -1.27 -14.24
CA VAL A 489 7.43 -2.23 -13.12
C VAL A 489 6.08 -1.97 -12.46
N GLN A 490 5.01 -2.62 -12.95
CA GLN A 490 3.62 -2.33 -12.61
C GLN A 490 2.91 -3.49 -11.88
N ALA A 491 3.63 -4.56 -11.55
CA ALA A 491 3.06 -5.67 -10.79
C ALA A 491 3.01 -5.35 -9.30
N GLY A 492 1.84 -5.50 -8.68
CA GLY A 492 1.60 -5.06 -7.31
C GLY A 492 1.78 -3.54 -7.17
N GLU A 493 2.48 -3.11 -6.14
CA GLU A 493 2.86 -1.70 -5.92
C GLU A 493 3.91 -1.23 -6.94
N GLY A 494 4.77 -2.16 -7.36
CA GLY A 494 5.73 -1.94 -8.44
C GLY A 494 6.62 -0.72 -8.22
N TRP A 495 6.64 0.20 -9.20
CA TRP A 495 7.44 1.42 -9.16
C TRP A 495 7.02 2.37 -8.03
N LEU A 496 5.73 2.34 -7.59
CA LEU A 496 5.22 3.22 -6.54
C LEU A 496 5.94 2.99 -5.22
N LEU A 497 6.24 1.73 -4.86
CA LEU A 497 7.01 1.41 -3.67
C LEU A 497 8.34 2.17 -3.60
N THR A 498 9.05 2.25 -4.73
CA THR A 498 10.31 3.00 -4.83
C THR A 498 10.07 4.50 -4.70
N ALA A 499 9.00 5.03 -5.30
CA ALA A 499 8.63 6.43 -5.18
C ALA A 499 8.31 6.82 -3.73
N GLU A 500 7.50 6.03 -3.01
CA GLU A 500 7.17 6.23 -1.60
C GLU A 500 8.43 6.26 -0.71
N ILE A 501 9.41 5.39 -0.97
CA ILE A 501 10.68 5.39 -0.23
C ILE A 501 11.44 6.70 -0.47
N LEU A 502 11.55 7.14 -1.72
CA LEU A 502 12.26 8.38 -2.06
C LEU A 502 11.56 9.61 -1.46
N GLU A 503 10.23 9.66 -1.49
CA GLU A 503 9.45 10.71 -0.85
C GLU A 503 9.70 10.76 0.66
N LEU A 504 9.68 9.61 1.33
CA LEU A 504 9.96 9.52 2.77
C LEU A 504 11.35 10.05 3.10
N ILE A 505 12.39 9.63 2.37
CA ILE A 505 13.76 10.09 2.57
C ILE A 505 13.86 11.61 2.43
N GLU A 506 13.33 12.18 1.36
CA GLU A 506 13.38 13.61 1.09
C GLU A 506 12.54 14.44 2.06
N SER A 507 11.43 13.89 2.55
CA SER A 507 10.63 14.53 3.60
C SER A 507 11.30 14.48 4.98
N GLY A 508 12.51 13.90 5.06
CA GLY A 508 13.31 13.75 6.28
C GLY A 508 12.89 12.55 7.14
N CYS A 509 12.34 11.49 6.52
CA CYS A 509 12.08 10.18 7.12
C CYS A 509 12.98 9.13 6.42
N PRO A 510 14.30 9.13 6.69
CA PRO A 510 15.24 8.27 5.96
C PRO A 510 15.22 6.81 6.40
N ASN A 511 14.51 6.49 7.48
CA ASN A 511 14.43 5.14 8.01
C ASN A 511 13.14 4.50 7.51
N VAL A 512 13.24 3.39 6.77
CA VAL A 512 12.09 2.78 6.10
C VAL A 512 12.03 1.27 6.38
N ILE A 513 10.85 0.81 6.75
CA ILE A 513 10.49 -0.61 6.82
C ILE A 513 9.71 -0.94 5.55
N CYS A 514 10.21 -1.90 4.77
CA CYS A 514 9.52 -2.43 3.61
C CYS A 514 8.81 -3.73 4.02
N ALA A 515 7.48 -3.67 4.14
CA ALA A 515 6.63 -4.79 4.53
C ALA A 515 6.10 -5.50 3.27
N GLN A 516 6.68 -6.65 2.95
CA GLN A 516 6.33 -7.44 1.78
C GLN A 516 6.01 -8.88 2.19
N PRO A 517 5.04 -9.55 1.53
CA PRO A 517 4.73 -10.95 1.76
C PRO A 517 5.84 -11.88 1.25
#